data_c7942e0dd1577cef9d860102e268fae2
#
_entry.id   c7942e0dd1577cef9d860102e268fae2
#
_cell.length_a   1.000
_cell.length_b   1.000
_cell.length_c   1.000
_cell.angle_alpha   90.00
_cell.angle_beta   90.00
_cell.angle_gamma   90.00
#
_symmetry.space_group_name_H-M   'P 1'
#
loop_
_entity.id
_entity.type
_entity.pdbx_description
1 polymer ?
#
loop_
_entity_poly.entity_id
_entity_poly.type
_entity_poly.pdbx_seq_one_letter_code
_entity_poly.pdbx_strand_id
1 'polypeptide(L)'
;MSRLQHVLLWVMGIFYAASGVIHLVDPAFYLPMMPPYLPWHLGLIYLSGLAELVLGVAVLVPATRRVAAWGIILLLVAVFPANLHIALHDVPLGGRAQGFGVWNWIRLPFQTVFIAWAWWYTLSSLPVRPRAPASGYEAAAWTPGSLPPSGSGRG
;
A
#
# COMPACT_ATOMS: atom_id res chain seq x y z
N MET A 1 -4.43 4.69 -13.61
CA MET A 1 -3.07 4.88 -13.05
C MET A 1 -2.14 5.36 -14.15
N SER A 2 -1.27 6.37 -13.87
CA SER A 2 -0.23 6.82 -14.80
C SER A 2 0.89 5.78 -14.93
N ARG A 3 1.76 5.93 -15.96
CA ARG A 3 2.95 5.05 -16.13
C ARG A 3 3.86 5.09 -14.89
N LEU A 4 4.06 6.28 -14.33
CA LEU A 4 4.86 6.47 -13.13
C LEU A 4 4.27 5.72 -11.93
N GLN A 5 2.95 5.79 -11.73
CA GLN A 5 2.28 5.05 -10.65
C GLN A 5 2.47 3.53 -10.80
N HIS A 6 2.43 3.00 -12.03
CA HIS A 6 2.67 1.58 -12.26
C HIS A 6 4.12 1.20 -11.92
N VAL A 7 5.11 1.98 -12.37
CA VAL A 7 6.52 1.73 -12.05
C VAL A 7 6.75 1.75 -10.54
N LEU A 8 6.26 2.79 -9.86
CA LEU A 8 6.39 2.90 -8.41
C LEU A 8 5.67 1.76 -7.66
N LEU A 9 4.55 1.27 -8.17
CA LEU A 9 3.84 0.12 -7.62
C LEU A 9 4.70 -1.15 -7.69
N TRP A 10 5.30 -1.42 -8.86
CA TRP A 10 6.21 -2.56 -9.03
C TRP A 10 7.43 -2.45 -8.13
N VAL A 11 8.04 -1.26 -8.03
CA VAL A 11 9.16 -1.01 -7.11
C VAL A 11 8.75 -1.31 -5.67
N MET A 12 7.59 -0.84 -5.22
CA MET A 12 7.08 -1.13 -3.88
C MET A 12 6.87 -2.63 -3.66
N GLY A 13 6.16 -3.30 -4.56
CA GLY A 13 5.85 -4.72 -4.42
C GLY A 13 7.11 -5.59 -4.37
N ILE A 14 8.06 -5.34 -5.28
CA ILE A 14 9.34 -6.06 -5.33
C ILE A 14 10.16 -5.77 -4.07
N PHE A 15 10.23 -4.52 -3.63
CA PHE A 15 10.97 -4.13 -2.43
C PHE A 15 10.47 -4.87 -1.18
N TYR A 16 9.14 -4.88 -0.93
CA TYR A 16 8.58 -5.58 0.22
C TYR A 16 8.70 -7.10 0.08
N ALA A 17 8.48 -7.67 -1.10
CA ALA A 17 8.65 -9.09 -1.32
C ALA A 17 10.10 -9.55 -1.09
N ALA A 18 11.08 -8.81 -1.61
CA ALA A 18 12.49 -9.10 -1.41
C ALA A 18 12.90 -8.95 0.06
N SER A 19 12.45 -7.88 0.73
CA SER A 19 12.67 -7.69 2.17
C SER A 19 12.11 -8.86 2.98
N GLY A 20 10.87 -9.27 2.69
CA GLY A 20 10.24 -10.42 3.34
C GLY A 20 11.03 -11.72 3.16
N VAL A 21 11.56 -11.97 1.95
CA VAL A 21 12.43 -13.13 1.71
C VAL A 21 13.69 -13.06 2.59
N ILE A 22 14.34 -11.91 2.70
CA ILE A 22 15.53 -11.75 3.52
C ILE A 22 15.24 -12.04 5.00
N HIS A 23 14.09 -11.57 5.53
CA HIS A 23 13.64 -11.88 6.90
C HIS A 23 13.51 -13.39 7.14
N LEU A 24 13.05 -14.14 6.13
CA LEU A 24 12.85 -15.58 6.23
C LEU A 24 14.16 -16.37 6.08
N VAL A 25 15.07 -15.89 5.23
CA VAL A 25 16.34 -16.59 4.92
C VAL A 25 17.43 -16.28 5.93
N ASP A 26 17.51 -15.02 6.38
CA ASP A 26 18.53 -14.55 7.33
C ASP A 26 17.90 -13.77 8.49
N PRO A 27 17.15 -14.43 9.38
CA PRO A 27 16.55 -13.78 10.55
C PRO A 27 17.61 -13.27 11.53
N ALA A 28 18.83 -13.82 11.53
CA ALA A 28 19.91 -13.41 12.40
C ALA A 28 20.35 -11.97 12.15
N PHE A 29 20.25 -11.49 10.91
CA PHE A 29 20.51 -10.10 10.55
C PHE A 29 19.59 -9.13 11.31
N TYR A 30 18.34 -9.53 11.61
CA TYR A 30 17.33 -8.69 12.23
C TYR A 30 17.24 -8.81 13.75
N LEU A 31 17.81 -9.87 14.34
CA LEU A 31 17.78 -10.09 15.79
C LEU A 31 18.27 -8.88 16.62
N PRO A 32 19.39 -8.21 16.26
CA PRO A 32 19.87 -7.04 17.01
C PRO A 32 18.89 -5.85 16.97
N MET A 33 18.00 -5.81 15.99
CA MET A 33 17.01 -4.72 15.85
C MET A 33 15.84 -4.86 16.82
N MET A 34 15.65 -6.05 17.41
CA MET A 34 14.50 -6.33 18.26
C MET A 34 14.69 -5.71 19.64
N PRO A 35 13.76 -4.86 20.10
CA PRO A 35 13.79 -4.31 21.44
C PRO A 35 13.71 -5.43 22.50
N PRO A 36 14.51 -5.35 23.60
CA PRO A 36 14.55 -6.41 24.60
C PRO A 36 13.24 -6.61 25.36
N TYR A 37 12.35 -5.62 25.35
CA TYR A 37 11.04 -5.70 25.97
C TYR A 37 9.99 -6.44 25.14
N LEU A 38 10.27 -6.72 23.84
CA LEU A 38 9.38 -7.51 23.02
C LEU A 38 9.64 -8.99 23.23
N PRO A 39 8.61 -9.80 23.47
CA PRO A 39 8.78 -11.26 23.54
C PRO A 39 8.92 -11.87 22.15
N TRP A 40 9.44 -13.10 22.07
CA TRP A 40 9.36 -13.96 20.91
C TRP A 40 10.02 -13.37 19.63
N HIS A 41 11.22 -12.80 19.76
CA HIS A 41 11.94 -12.08 18.73
C HIS A 41 11.97 -12.80 17.37
N LEU A 42 12.40 -14.06 17.32
CA LEU A 42 12.43 -14.85 16.08
C LEU A 42 11.06 -14.98 15.44
N GLY A 43 10.02 -15.26 16.24
CA GLY A 43 8.66 -15.36 15.71
C GLY A 43 8.16 -14.05 15.11
N LEU A 44 8.45 -12.92 15.75
CA LEU A 44 8.11 -11.59 15.22
C LEU A 44 8.86 -11.28 13.91
N ILE A 45 10.13 -11.68 13.80
CA ILE A 45 10.92 -11.53 12.56
C ILE A 45 10.31 -12.37 11.44
N TYR A 46 9.99 -13.63 11.69
CA TYR A 46 9.35 -14.48 10.68
C TYR A 46 7.96 -13.98 10.30
N LEU A 47 7.16 -13.53 11.28
CA LEU A 47 5.81 -13.01 11.04
C LEU A 47 5.86 -11.74 10.19
N SER A 48 6.75 -10.80 10.51
CA SER A 48 6.93 -9.58 9.72
C SER A 48 7.42 -9.90 8.31
N GLY A 49 8.39 -10.82 8.16
CA GLY A 49 8.89 -11.25 6.86
C GLY A 49 7.83 -11.91 5.99
N LEU A 50 7.01 -12.78 6.57
CA LEU A 50 5.88 -13.38 5.87
C LEU A 50 4.85 -12.33 5.45
N ALA A 51 4.54 -11.40 6.36
CA ALA A 51 3.62 -10.30 6.05
C ALA A 51 4.16 -9.41 4.92
N GLU A 52 5.45 -9.04 4.95
CA GLU A 52 6.10 -8.28 3.89
C GLU A 52 6.03 -8.99 2.54
N LEU A 53 6.34 -10.28 2.50
CA LEU A 53 6.29 -11.09 1.28
C LEU A 53 4.87 -11.14 0.71
N VAL A 54 3.89 -11.48 1.53
CA VAL A 54 2.49 -11.60 1.11
C VAL A 54 1.93 -10.24 0.66
N LEU A 55 2.17 -9.19 1.43
CA LEU A 55 1.68 -7.85 1.11
C LEU A 55 2.38 -7.26 -0.12
N GLY A 56 3.69 -7.52 -0.27
CA GLY A 56 4.47 -7.10 -1.44
C GLY A 56 3.95 -7.72 -2.74
N VAL A 57 3.57 -9.00 -2.71
CA VAL A 57 2.94 -9.65 -3.86
C VAL A 57 1.50 -9.17 -4.04
N ALA A 58 0.72 -9.10 -2.96
CA ALA A 58 -0.69 -8.73 -3.00
C ALA A 58 -0.93 -7.29 -3.49
N VAL A 59 -0.01 -6.35 -3.25
CA VAL A 59 -0.14 -4.97 -3.72
C VAL A 59 -0.07 -4.86 -5.25
N LEU A 60 0.59 -5.80 -5.91
CA LEU A 60 0.69 -5.86 -7.38
C LEU A 60 -0.61 -6.32 -8.03
N VAL A 61 -1.41 -7.12 -7.33
CA VAL A 61 -2.68 -7.65 -7.82
C VAL A 61 -3.78 -6.59 -7.69
N PRO A 62 -4.46 -6.19 -8.78
CA PRO A 62 -5.47 -5.12 -8.75
C PRO A 62 -6.59 -5.34 -7.73
N ALA A 63 -7.05 -6.59 -7.57
CA ALA A 63 -8.16 -6.95 -6.67
C ALA A 63 -7.81 -6.78 -5.19
N THR A 64 -6.56 -7.02 -4.80
CA THR A 64 -6.10 -6.99 -3.40
C THR A 64 -5.28 -5.73 -3.05
N ARG A 65 -4.92 -4.92 -4.04
CA ARG A 65 -4.03 -3.76 -3.91
C ARG A 65 -4.37 -2.85 -2.74
N ARG A 66 -5.64 -2.48 -2.60
CA ARG A 66 -6.07 -1.55 -1.55
C ARG A 66 -5.90 -2.16 -0.16
N VAL A 67 -6.28 -3.41 0.00
CA VAL A 67 -6.14 -4.13 1.28
C VAL A 67 -4.66 -4.33 1.60
N ALA A 68 -3.86 -4.71 0.61
CA ALA A 68 -2.41 -4.86 0.75
C ALA A 68 -1.73 -3.54 1.11
N ALA A 69 -2.11 -2.42 0.49
CA ALA A 69 -1.57 -1.11 0.84
C ALA A 69 -1.88 -0.72 2.29
N TRP A 70 -3.09 -0.97 2.79
CA TRP A 70 -3.42 -0.81 4.21
C TRP A 70 -2.63 -1.76 5.09
N GLY A 71 -2.45 -3.02 4.66
CA GLY A 71 -1.61 -3.99 5.37
C GLY A 71 -0.16 -3.52 5.50
N ILE A 72 0.43 -2.94 4.45
CA ILE A 72 1.77 -2.35 4.47
C ILE A 72 1.85 -1.20 5.47
N ILE A 73 0.85 -0.31 5.52
CA ILE A 73 0.80 0.78 6.50
C ILE A 73 0.78 0.23 7.92
N LEU A 74 -0.09 -0.74 8.20
CA LEU A 74 -0.18 -1.38 9.52
C LEU A 74 1.12 -2.07 9.91
N LEU A 75 1.76 -2.75 8.97
CA LEU A 75 3.05 -3.40 9.19
C LEU A 75 4.13 -2.37 9.54
N LEU A 76 4.22 -1.26 8.81
CA LEU A 76 5.16 -0.18 9.10
C LEU A 76 4.93 0.41 10.49
N VAL A 77 3.67 0.61 10.89
CA VAL A 77 3.34 1.06 12.25
C VAL A 77 3.76 0.02 13.30
N ALA A 78 3.53 -1.26 13.02
CA ALA A 78 3.88 -2.35 13.94
C ALA A 78 5.40 -2.51 14.13
N VAL A 79 6.21 -2.26 13.10
CA VAL A 79 7.69 -2.34 13.19
C VAL A 79 8.33 -1.03 13.67
N PHE A 80 7.55 0.04 13.87
CA PHE A 80 8.05 1.31 14.35
C PHE A 80 8.83 1.23 15.67
N PRO A 81 8.40 0.46 16.70
CA PRO A 81 9.16 0.30 17.93
C PRO A 81 10.58 -0.27 17.70
N ALA A 82 10.74 -1.20 16.76
CA ALA A 82 12.06 -1.74 16.40
C ALA A 82 12.93 -0.67 15.71
N ASN A 83 12.38 0.09 14.77
CA ASN A 83 13.08 1.19 14.11
C ASN A 83 13.50 2.30 15.10
N LEU A 84 12.64 2.62 16.05
CA LEU A 84 12.94 3.58 17.12
C LEU A 84 14.05 3.05 18.04
N HIS A 85 13.99 1.76 18.41
CA HIS A 85 15.04 1.12 19.22
C HIS A 85 16.40 1.19 18.54
N ILE A 86 16.47 0.88 17.23
CA ILE A 86 17.70 0.98 16.44
C ILE A 86 18.28 2.40 16.47
N ALA A 87 17.42 3.41 16.33
CA ALA A 87 17.84 4.81 16.31
C ALA A 87 18.36 5.28 17.67
N LEU A 88 17.65 4.92 18.76
CA LEU A 88 17.97 5.34 20.12
C LEU A 88 19.25 4.68 20.69
N HIS A 89 19.52 3.43 20.31
CA HIS A 89 20.61 2.63 20.87
C HIS A 89 21.77 2.44 19.89
N ASP A 90 21.71 3.11 18.72
CA ASP A 90 22.69 3.01 17.65
C ASP A 90 23.09 1.54 17.33
N VAL A 91 22.07 0.70 17.16
CA VAL A 91 22.24 -0.75 17.01
C VAL A 91 23.07 -1.07 15.77
N PRO A 92 24.17 -1.84 15.90
CA PRO A 92 24.94 -2.29 14.77
C PRO A 92 24.14 -3.36 13.97
N LEU A 93 24.16 -3.25 12.65
CA LEU A 93 23.45 -4.15 11.75
C LEU A 93 24.41 -4.94 10.87
N GLY A 94 24.02 -6.16 10.50
CA GLY A 94 24.80 -6.97 9.56
C GLY A 94 26.15 -7.40 10.08
N GLY A 95 26.27 -7.71 11.38
CA GLY A 95 27.51 -8.21 11.99
C GLY A 95 28.61 -7.15 12.15
N ARG A 96 28.31 -5.86 12.01
CA ARG A 96 29.27 -4.78 12.24
C ARG A 96 29.54 -4.59 13.73
N ALA A 97 30.75 -4.13 14.05
CA ALA A 97 31.15 -3.86 15.44
C ALA A 97 30.59 -2.54 15.96
N GLN A 98 30.19 -1.62 15.09
CA GLN A 98 29.68 -0.27 15.43
C GLN A 98 28.35 0.01 14.74
N GLY A 99 27.51 0.82 15.39
CA GLY A 99 26.27 1.31 14.83
C GLY A 99 26.48 2.25 13.63
N PHE A 100 25.40 2.57 12.96
CA PHE A 100 25.41 3.47 11.80
C PHE A 100 25.31 4.95 12.15
N GLY A 101 25.27 5.30 13.43
CA GLY A 101 25.15 6.68 13.88
C GLY A 101 23.91 7.38 13.33
N VAL A 102 24.10 8.53 12.69
CA VAL A 102 23.02 9.35 12.14
C VAL A 102 22.14 8.58 11.12
N TRP A 103 22.69 7.59 10.43
CA TRP A 103 21.93 6.78 9.44
C TRP A 103 20.82 5.95 10.08
N ASN A 104 20.95 5.56 11.35
CA ASN A 104 19.89 4.90 12.08
C ASN A 104 18.69 5.82 12.32
N TRP A 105 18.91 7.13 12.47
CA TRP A 105 17.85 8.14 12.61
C TRP A 105 17.14 8.44 11.29
N ILE A 106 17.83 8.32 10.16
CA ILE A 106 17.23 8.55 8.84
C ILE A 106 16.11 7.54 8.53
N ARG A 107 16.12 6.36 9.14
CA ARG A 107 15.07 5.34 9.00
C ARG A 107 13.69 5.83 9.42
N LEU A 108 13.60 6.70 10.45
CA LEU A 108 12.33 7.19 10.96
C LEU A 108 11.59 8.09 9.96
N PRO A 109 12.19 9.14 9.38
CA PRO A 109 11.52 9.91 8.33
C PRO A 109 11.25 9.08 7.06
N PHE A 110 12.16 8.15 6.69
CA PHE A 110 11.89 7.25 5.56
C PHE A 110 10.65 6.38 5.79
N GLN A 111 10.41 5.93 7.02
CA GLN A 111 9.19 5.19 7.35
C GLN A 111 7.93 6.01 7.07
N THR A 112 7.93 7.31 7.37
CA THR A 112 6.82 8.21 7.05
C THR A 112 6.63 8.32 5.52
N VAL A 113 7.72 8.40 4.76
CA VAL A 113 7.68 8.42 3.29
C VAL A 113 7.07 7.11 2.75
N PHE A 114 7.45 5.95 3.29
CA PHE A 114 6.88 4.67 2.87
C PHE A 114 5.39 4.55 3.22
N ILE A 115 4.97 5.06 4.38
CA ILE A 115 3.55 5.13 4.75
C ILE A 115 2.78 6.01 3.76
N ALA A 116 3.29 7.21 3.45
CA ALA A 116 2.65 8.10 2.48
C ALA A 116 2.58 7.49 1.08
N TRP A 117 3.62 6.76 0.68
CA TRP A 117 3.67 6.05 -0.59
C TRP A 117 2.64 4.90 -0.65
N ALA A 118 2.53 4.09 0.39
CA ALA A 118 1.50 3.05 0.48
C ALA A 118 0.09 3.67 0.51
N TRP A 119 -0.10 4.75 1.27
CA TRP A 119 -1.36 5.48 1.33
C TRP A 119 -1.86 5.91 -0.06
N TRP A 120 -0.98 6.36 -0.93
CA TRP A 120 -1.36 6.76 -2.28
C TRP A 120 -2.11 5.65 -3.04
N TYR A 121 -1.74 4.40 -2.84
CA TYR A 121 -2.41 3.26 -3.50
C TYR A 121 -3.73 2.86 -2.84
N THR A 122 -3.99 3.28 -1.62
CA THR A 122 -5.31 3.10 -1.00
C THR A 122 -6.38 3.95 -1.69
N LEU A 123 -5.98 5.12 -2.22
CA LEU A 123 -6.87 6.06 -2.89
C LEU A 123 -7.07 5.73 -4.38
N SER A 124 -6.03 5.24 -5.04
CA SER A 124 -6.01 5.00 -6.50
C SER A 124 -6.86 3.80 -6.94
N SER A 125 -7.36 3.00 -6.02
CA SER A 125 -8.13 1.77 -6.27
C SER A 125 -9.64 1.92 -6.05
N LEU A 126 -10.15 3.14 -5.89
CA LEU A 126 -11.58 3.35 -5.87
C LEU A 126 -12.14 3.03 -7.27
N PRO A 127 -13.12 2.10 -7.40
CA PRO A 127 -13.77 1.87 -8.68
C PRO A 127 -14.40 3.20 -9.12
N VAL A 128 -14.03 3.66 -10.30
CA VAL A 128 -14.80 4.70 -10.98
C VAL A 128 -16.20 4.09 -11.17
N ARG A 129 -17.19 4.57 -10.41
CA ARG A 129 -18.58 4.18 -10.65
C ARG A 129 -18.87 4.48 -12.11
N PRO A 130 -19.29 3.52 -12.94
CA PRO A 130 -19.79 3.83 -14.26
C PRO A 130 -20.86 4.90 -14.09
N ARG A 131 -20.70 6.02 -14.79
CA ARG A 131 -21.76 7.03 -14.84
C ARG A 131 -22.99 6.29 -15.35
N ALA A 132 -24.06 6.24 -14.56
CA ALA A 132 -25.31 5.65 -15.01
C ALA A 132 -25.62 6.26 -16.38
N PRO A 133 -25.98 5.45 -17.39
CA PRO A 133 -26.39 6.00 -18.67
C PRO A 133 -27.50 7.00 -18.38
N ALA A 134 -27.35 8.21 -18.91
CA ALA A 134 -28.41 9.21 -18.81
C ALA A 134 -29.69 8.51 -19.23
N SER A 135 -30.66 8.48 -18.32
CA SER A 135 -31.88 7.70 -18.48
C SER A 135 -32.49 8.05 -19.85
N GLY A 136 -32.72 7.03 -20.67
CA GLY A 136 -33.07 7.15 -22.08
C GLY A 136 -34.40 7.89 -22.37
N TYR A 137 -35.04 8.51 -21.39
CA TYR A 137 -36.24 9.34 -21.62
C TYR A 137 -35.90 10.82 -21.94
N GLU A 138 -34.65 11.28 -21.73
CA GLU A 138 -34.27 12.61 -22.20
C GLU A 138 -33.90 12.62 -23.71
N ALA A 139 -33.51 11.46 -24.28
CA ALA A 139 -33.25 11.34 -25.71
C ALA A 139 -34.49 11.17 -26.56
N ALA A 140 -35.63 10.79 -25.97
CA ALA A 140 -36.92 10.62 -26.68
C ALA A 140 -37.77 11.88 -26.69
N ALA A 141 -37.43 12.92 -25.93
CA ALA A 141 -38.30 14.10 -25.75
C ALA A 141 -38.01 15.25 -26.71
N TRP A 142 -37.02 15.15 -27.61
CA TRP A 142 -36.69 16.23 -28.52
C TRP A 142 -36.38 15.76 -29.95
N THR A 143 -37.43 15.50 -30.74
CA THR A 143 -37.32 15.54 -32.21
C THR A 143 -37.83 16.88 -32.70
N PRO A 144 -37.01 17.74 -33.29
CA PRO A 144 -37.48 18.97 -33.90
C PRO A 144 -38.36 18.59 -35.10
N GLY A 145 -39.64 18.81 -34.99
CA GLY A 145 -40.56 18.63 -36.13
C GLY A 145 -41.78 17.73 -35.93
N SER A 146 -41.98 17.11 -34.78
CA SER A 146 -43.25 16.40 -34.50
C SER A 146 -44.31 17.40 -34.03
N LEU A 147 -45.10 17.90 -34.97
CA LEU A 147 -46.35 18.60 -34.66
C LEU A 147 -47.33 17.61 -34.01
N PRO A 148 -48.06 18.02 -32.96
CA PRO A 148 -49.10 17.16 -32.40
C PRO A 148 -50.18 16.86 -33.45
N PRO A 149 -50.75 15.64 -33.49
CA PRO A 149 -51.81 15.32 -34.39
C PRO A 149 -52.99 16.24 -34.15
N SER A 150 -53.37 16.92 -35.23
CA SER A 150 -54.60 17.73 -35.24
C SER A 150 -55.77 16.85 -34.89
N GLY A 151 -56.38 17.08 -33.74
CA GLY A 151 -57.65 16.42 -33.38
C GLY A 151 -58.72 16.82 -34.36
N SER A 152 -59.11 15.92 -35.26
CA SER A 152 -60.32 16.05 -36.02
C SER A 152 -61.51 15.81 -35.09
N GLY A 153 -62.17 16.88 -34.75
CA GLY A 153 -63.56 16.81 -34.18
C GLY A 153 -64.50 16.13 -35.17
N ARG A 154 -65.31 15.30 -34.66
CA ARG A 154 -66.67 14.98 -35.15
C ARG A 154 -67.53 14.78 -33.92
N GLY A 155 -68.54 15.53 -33.91
CA GLY A 155 -69.92 15.40 -34.20
C GLY A 155 -70.74 15.26 -32.99
#